data_319393bddd9444399fc0f70edcf99269
#
_entry.id   319393bddd9444399fc0f70edcf99269
#
_cell.length_a   1.000
_cell.length_b   1.000
_cell.length_c   1.000
_cell.angle_alpha   90.00
_cell.angle_beta   90.00
_cell.angle_gamma   90.00
#
_symmetry.space_group_name_H-M   'P 1'
#
loop_
_entity.id
_entity.type
_entity.pdbx_description
1 polymer ?
#
loop_
_entity_poly.entity_id
_entity_poly.type
_entity_poly.pdbx_seq_one_letter_code
_entity_poly.pdbx_strand_id
1 'polypeptide(L)'
;MTDSLSRLRDRALLDSQPPDQRFPPLPIGVAHDMGSDSSGTPLIDPRIFDSREFFRNPYPYYQIMRDHYPVYHDRLHNCYYVTRYEDITHCYFDDAGFNTIPKGSSSGVLGNTQLELSGVEHRRRRNLYGQHLVGKSLNNRIPSIRRLAQTMINDWHSQSQVVDGKRRIELGKVFANEFPIRVVCEVLGFPPEAQGDFYYWYNSMMSGLGGSATHAKGVEARAHLEEYVAELVALRRETPSYLHDEEGNVLSKDIITKLCETRVDGDLLSTEEITSNIALVVGGGGETTRGAIMHMWYLLLTHLEQFDAVCHDDSLWDAVFHETLRHSTPIGGQPRHNTDAITLHGVDIPAGSLINMVDFSANHDDRIFADPDSFNIFREDLYSGKILRSGYAREGRCNHMAFGVGPHLCPGAWISHQEAVEGSRALLNAMPGVRILENAMDKDPITDQLRPIGISSIRTLWLEFDATT
;
A
#
# COMPACT_ATOMS: atom_id res chain seq x y z
N MET A 1 -25.18 -16.36 2.73
CA MET A 1 -23.99 -16.93 3.41
C MET A 1 -23.38 -18.15 2.71
N THR A 2 -24.17 -19.01 2.09
CA THR A 2 -23.69 -20.22 1.36
C THR A 2 -22.94 -19.91 0.07
N ASP A 3 -23.23 -18.80 -0.59
CA ASP A 3 -22.69 -18.43 -1.91
C ASP A 3 -21.24 -17.87 -1.85
N SER A 4 -20.85 -17.19 -0.77
CA SER A 4 -19.48 -16.67 -0.60
C SER A 4 -18.45 -17.76 -0.26
N LEU A 5 -18.88 -18.82 0.45
CA LEU A 5 -18.01 -19.95 0.79
C LEU A 5 -17.80 -20.91 -0.39
N SER A 6 -18.80 -21.05 -1.29
CA SER A 6 -18.63 -21.83 -2.52
C SER A 6 -17.63 -21.14 -3.44
N ARG A 7 -17.69 -19.81 -3.56
CA ARG A 7 -16.76 -19.01 -4.38
C ARG A 7 -15.32 -19.05 -3.85
N LEU A 8 -15.12 -19.09 -2.51
CA LEU A 8 -13.81 -19.29 -1.91
C LEU A 8 -13.26 -20.69 -2.18
N ARG A 9 -14.13 -21.72 -2.25
CA ARG A 9 -13.74 -23.09 -2.63
C ARG A 9 -13.39 -23.18 -4.11
N ASP A 10 -14.18 -22.57 -4.99
CA ASP A 10 -13.90 -22.53 -6.41
C ASP A 10 -12.62 -21.76 -6.73
N ARG A 11 -12.32 -20.72 -5.94
CA ARG A 11 -11.07 -19.99 -6.01
C ARG A 11 -9.87 -20.81 -5.54
N ALA A 12 -9.99 -21.54 -4.42
CA ALA A 12 -8.93 -22.41 -3.94
C ALA A 12 -8.62 -23.55 -4.93
N LEU A 13 -9.63 -24.01 -5.68
CA LEU A 13 -9.47 -24.95 -6.79
C LEU A 13 -8.76 -24.32 -8.00
N LEU A 14 -9.10 -23.09 -8.34
CA LEU A 14 -8.42 -22.31 -9.40
C LEU A 14 -6.96 -22.01 -8.99
N ASP A 15 -6.69 -21.67 -7.73
CA ASP A 15 -5.35 -21.40 -7.22
C ASP A 15 -4.48 -22.67 -7.11
N SER A 16 -5.09 -23.85 -7.03
CA SER A 16 -4.39 -25.15 -7.03
C SER A 16 -3.98 -25.63 -8.43
N GLN A 17 -4.53 -25.05 -9.51
CA GLN A 17 -4.13 -25.39 -10.87
C GLN A 17 -2.88 -24.58 -11.27
N PRO A 18 -1.93 -25.18 -12.02
CA PRO A 18 -0.82 -24.44 -12.61
C PRO A 18 -1.34 -23.24 -13.41
N PRO A 19 -0.75 -22.04 -13.27
CA PRO A 19 -1.21 -20.80 -13.91
C PRO A 19 -1.37 -20.90 -15.42
N ASP A 20 -0.54 -21.71 -16.07
CA ASP A 20 -0.51 -21.98 -17.50
C ASP A 20 -1.66 -22.89 -18.01
N GLN A 21 -2.35 -23.57 -17.10
CA GLN A 21 -3.53 -24.41 -17.48
C GLN A 21 -4.86 -23.68 -17.35
N ARG A 22 -4.90 -22.51 -16.76
CA ARG A 22 -6.13 -21.75 -16.52
C ARG A 22 -6.60 -20.98 -17.74
N PHE A 23 -5.67 -20.38 -18.49
CA PHE A 23 -5.95 -19.58 -19.68
C PHE A 23 -4.77 -19.66 -20.66
N PRO A 24 -5.01 -19.58 -21.98
CA PRO A 24 -3.92 -19.50 -22.94
C PRO A 24 -3.06 -18.25 -22.67
N PRO A 25 -1.75 -18.32 -22.88
CA PRO A 25 -0.86 -17.18 -22.70
C PRO A 25 -1.27 -16.05 -23.67
N LEU A 26 -1.37 -14.83 -23.13
CA LEU A 26 -1.66 -13.63 -23.91
C LEU A 26 -0.36 -12.85 -24.17
N PRO A 27 -0.27 -12.10 -25.29
CA PRO A 27 0.92 -11.27 -25.59
C PRO A 27 1.18 -10.25 -24.51
N ILE A 28 2.44 -10.15 -24.04
CA ILE A 28 2.85 -9.17 -23.04
C ILE A 28 2.76 -7.76 -23.64
N GLY A 29 2.15 -6.82 -22.92
CA GLY A 29 2.16 -5.40 -23.25
C GLY A 29 1.10 -4.93 -24.26
N VAL A 30 0.25 -5.85 -24.74
CA VAL A 30 -0.89 -5.53 -25.62
C VAL A 30 -2.13 -6.23 -25.05
N ALA A 31 -3.26 -5.51 -24.98
CA ALA A 31 -4.53 -6.14 -24.63
C ALA A 31 -4.86 -7.26 -25.63
N HIS A 32 -5.27 -8.42 -25.11
CA HIS A 32 -5.70 -9.51 -25.98
C HIS A 32 -6.90 -9.05 -26.79
N ASP A 33 -6.82 -9.24 -28.12
CA ASP A 33 -7.96 -8.98 -28.99
C ASP A 33 -9.04 -10.05 -28.77
N MET A 34 -10.05 -9.68 -28.01
CA MET A 34 -11.24 -10.50 -27.74
C MET A 34 -12.34 -10.28 -28.79
N GLY A 35 -12.00 -9.56 -29.88
CA GLY A 35 -12.93 -9.12 -30.89
C GLY A 35 -13.66 -7.83 -30.52
N SER A 36 -14.60 -7.47 -31.36
CA SER A 36 -15.44 -6.28 -31.16
C SER A 36 -16.91 -6.65 -31.34
N ASP A 37 -17.77 -5.87 -30.72
CA ASP A 37 -19.20 -5.97 -30.93
C ASP A 37 -19.62 -5.44 -32.36
N SER A 38 -20.89 -5.42 -32.64
CA SER A 38 -21.43 -4.95 -33.92
C SER A 38 -21.21 -3.45 -34.17
N SER A 39 -20.86 -2.67 -33.14
CA SER A 39 -20.52 -1.25 -33.24
C SER A 39 -19.01 -1.01 -33.38
N GLY A 40 -18.20 -2.06 -33.33
CA GLY A 40 -16.74 -1.97 -33.35
C GLY A 40 -16.11 -1.70 -31.95
N THR A 41 -16.90 -1.76 -30.87
CA THR A 41 -16.40 -1.59 -29.50
C THR A 41 -15.62 -2.84 -29.06
N PRO A 42 -14.35 -2.73 -28.60
CA PRO A 42 -13.57 -3.87 -28.11
C PRO A 42 -14.28 -4.62 -26.99
N LEU A 43 -14.32 -5.93 -27.06
CA LEU A 43 -14.91 -6.77 -26.01
C LEU A 43 -13.89 -7.06 -24.92
N ILE A 44 -14.37 -7.21 -23.68
CA ILE A 44 -13.59 -7.70 -22.53
C ILE A 44 -14.21 -8.98 -22.01
N ASP A 45 -13.44 -10.07 -22.04
CA ASP A 45 -13.81 -11.31 -21.38
C ASP A 45 -13.36 -11.21 -19.90
N PRO A 46 -14.28 -11.32 -18.92
CA PRO A 46 -13.93 -11.16 -17.51
C PRO A 46 -12.94 -12.22 -17.01
N ARG A 47 -12.75 -13.35 -17.72
CA ARG A 47 -11.72 -14.34 -17.39
C ARG A 47 -10.30 -13.78 -17.45
N ILE A 48 -10.08 -12.67 -18.18
CA ILE A 48 -8.78 -12.00 -18.23
C ILE A 48 -8.32 -11.53 -16.86
N PHE A 49 -9.25 -11.12 -15.98
CA PHE A 49 -8.93 -10.63 -14.65
C PHE A 49 -8.31 -11.68 -13.69
N ASP A 50 -8.37 -12.95 -14.06
CA ASP A 50 -7.71 -14.06 -13.39
C ASP A 50 -6.47 -14.56 -14.16
N SER A 51 -6.10 -13.90 -15.27
CA SER A 51 -4.98 -14.30 -16.11
C SER A 51 -3.65 -13.75 -15.60
N ARG A 52 -2.56 -14.49 -15.87
CA ARG A 52 -1.21 -14.07 -15.56
C ARG A 52 -0.76 -12.83 -16.35
N GLU A 53 -1.26 -12.67 -17.57
CA GLU A 53 -0.98 -11.53 -18.44
C GLU A 53 -1.57 -10.25 -17.87
N PHE A 54 -2.81 -10.30 -17.40
CA PHE A 54 -3.43 -9.16 -16.73
C PHE A 54 -2.64 -8.76 -15.47
N PHE A 55 -2.18 -9.74 -14.68
CA PHE A 55 -1.38 -9.46 -13.48
C PHE A 55 -0.03 -8.82 -13.81
N ARG A 56 0.55 -9.14 -14.96
CA ARG A 56 1.82 -8.55 -15.40
C ARG A 56 1.65 -7.14 -15.97
N ASN A 57 0.61 -6.91 -16.73
CA ASN A 57 0.34 -5.63 -17.35
C ASN A 57 -1.16 -5.38 -17.55
N PRO A 58 -1.87 -4.87 -16.53
CA PRO A 58 -3.29 -4.61 -16.61
C PRO A 58 -3.65 -3.34 -17.39
N TYR A 59 -2.70 -2.44 -17.61
CA TYR A 59 -2.93 -1.07 -18.08
C TYR A 59 -3.62 -0.97 -19.45
N PRO A 60 -3.30 -1.80 -20.47
CA PRO A 60 -4.01 -1.79 -21.73
C PRO A 60 -5.50 -2.14 -21.59
N TYR A 61 -5.85 -3.05 -20.67
CA TYR A 61 -7.24 -3.40 -20.38
C TYR A 61 -7.96 -2.28 -19.64
N TYR A 62 -7.28 -1.61 -18.71
CA TYR A 62 -7.85 -0.43 -18.04
C TYR A 62 -8.09 0.70 -19.02
N GLN A 63 -7.25 0.90 -20.02
CA GLN A 63 -7.48 1.89 -21.07
C GLN A 63 -8.77 1.57 -21.85
N ILE A 64 -8.94 0.34 -22.31
CA ILE A 64 -10.18 -0.11 -22.95
C ILE A 64 -11.40 0.13 -22.05
N MET A 65 -11.25 -0.18 -20.75
CA MET A 65 -12.34 0.05 -19.79
C MET A 65 -12.64 1.55 -19.63
N ARG A 66 -11.64 2.39 -19.46
CA ARG A 66 -11.85 3.85 -19.33
C ARG A 66 -12.54 4.44 -20.56
N ASP A 67 -12.20 3.95 -21.74
CA ASP A 67 -12.70 4.48 -23.01
C ASP A 67 -14.11 3.99 -23.32
N HIS A 68 -14.38 2.72 -23.14
CA HIS A 68 -15.61 2.07 -23.59
C HIS A 68 -16.51 1.58 -22.47
N TYR A 69 -15.94 1.25 -21.31
CA TYR A 69 -16.63 0.66 -20.16
C TYR A 69 -16.22 1.32 -18.84
N PRO A 70 -16.40 2.65 -18.67
CA PRO A 70 -15.95 3.35 -17.45
C PRO A 70 -16.54 2.75 -16.16
N VAL A 71 -17.70 2.10 -16.32
CA VAL A 71 -18.30 1.20 -15.33
C VAL A 71 -18.46 -0.16 -16.03
N TYR A 72 -17.68 -1.14 -15.60
CA TYR A 72 -17.71 -2.49 -16.14
C TYR A 72 -18.42 -3.46 -15.20
N HIS A 73 -19.46 -4.15 -15.68
CA HIS A 73 -20.14 -5.20 -14.94
C HIS A 73 -19.48 -6.55 -15.19
N ASP A 74 -18.67 -7.00 -14.26
CA ASP A 74 -18.09 -8.33 -14.25
C ASP A 74 -19.12 -9.35 -13.74
N ARG A 75 -19.78 -10.03 -14.68
CA ARG A 75 -20.81 -11.03 -14.37
C ARG A 75 -20.21 -12.33 -13.84
N LEU A 76 -18.95 -12.63 -14.14
CA LEU A 76 -18.27 -13.82 -13.65
C LEU A 76 -17.99 -13.72 -12.16
N HIS A 77 -17.48 -12.56 -11.70
CA HIS A 77 -17.16 -12.31 -10.31
C HIS A 77 -18.28 -11.58 -9.53
N ASN A 78 -19.39 -11.26 -10.23
CA ASN A 78 -20.55 -10.56 -9.69
C ASN A 78 -20.15 -9.25 -8.95
N CYS A 79 -19.43 -8.41 -9.65
CA CYS A 79 -19.00 -7.12 -9.15
C CYS A 79 -18.95 -6.08 -10.28
N TYR A 80 -18.79 -4.83 -9.91
CA TYR A 80 -18.59 -3.73 -10.84
C TYR A 80 -17.19 -3.15 -10.67
N TYR A 81 -16.58 -2.66 -11.76
CA TYR A 81 -15.34 -1.90 -11.73
C TYR A 81 -15.62 -0.49 -12.20
N VAL A 82 -15.16 0.50 -11.41
CA VAL A 82 -15.13 1.90 -11.79
C VAL A 82 -13.68 2.26 -12.09
N THR A 83 -13.40 2.84 -13.26
CA THR A 83 -12.05 2.93 -13.80
C THR A 83 -11.56 4.34 -14.08
N ARG A 84 -12.45 5.34 -14.22
CA ARG A 84 -12.06 6.74 -14.45
C ARG A 84 -11.75 7.47 -13.14
N TYR A 85 -10.77 8.33 -13.19
CA TYR A 85 -10.30 9.11 -12.04
C TYR A 85 -11.42 9.92 -11.36
N GLU A 86 -12.22 10.64 -12.14
CA GLU A 86 -13.29 11.49 -11.61
C GLU A 86 -14.41 10.67 -10.95
N ASP A 87 -14.80 9.55 -11.57
CA ASP A 87 -15.83 8.66 -11.04
C ASP A 87 -15.38 8.04 -9.72
N ILE A 88 -14.13 7.55 -9.66
CA ILE A 88 -13.52 7.00 -8.43
C ILE A 88 -13.44 8.07 -7.34
N THR A 89 -13.03 9.28 -7.70
CA THR A 89 -13.00 10.41 -6.78
C THR A 89 -14.38 10.68 -6.20
N HIS A 90 -15.42 10.73 -7.04
CA HIS A 90 -16.80 10.90 -6.62
C HIS A 90 -17.23 9.82 -5.62
N CYS A 91 -17.02 8.55 -5.96
CA CYS A 91 -17.38 7.42 -5.10
C CYS A 91 -16.65 7.42 -3.76
N TYR A 92 -15.38 7.82 -3.73
CA TYR A 92 -14.61 7.92 -2.48
C TYR A 92 -15.05 9.08 -1.57
N PHE A 93 -15.58 10.16 -2.14
CA PHE A 93 -16.11 11.28 -1.35
C PHE A 93 -17.52 11.02 -0.82
N ASP A 94 -18.31 10.24 -1.52
CA ASP A 94 -19.67 9.87 -1.10
C ASP A 94 -19.66 8.66 -0.16
N ASP A 95 -19.16 8.86 1.06
CA ASP A 95 -19.08 7.85 2.11
C ASP A 95 -20.48 7.34 2.57
N ALA A 96 -21.54 8.06 2.27
CA ALA A 96 -22.92 7.65 2.57
C ALA A 96 -23.48 6.75 1.48
N GLY A 97 -23.20 7.06 0.22
CA GLY A 97 -23.65 6.28 -0.95
C GLY A 97 -22.80 5.03 -1.20
N PHE A 98 -21.50 5.06 -0.84
CA PHE A 98 -20.52 4.00 -1.09
C PHE A 98 -19.82 3.57 0.19
N ASN A 99 -20.45 2.69 0.94
CA ASN A 99 -19.93 2.20 2.21
C ASN A 99 -18.75 1.24 2.04
N THR A 100 -17.89 1.18 3.06
CA THR A 100 -16.88 0.14 3.17
C THR A 100 -17.51 -1.23 3.35
N ILE A 101 -16.79 -2.29 2.95
CA ILE A 101 -17.29 -3.67 3.00
C ILE A 101 -17.52 -4.09 4.46
N PRO A 102 -18.73 -4.57 4.82
CA PRO A 102 -18.96 -5.15 6.14
C PRO A 102 -18.09 -6.38 6.37
N LYS A 103 -17.70 -6.59 7.62
CA LYS A 103 -16.81 -7.64 8.15
C LYS A 103 -16.63 -8.86 7.24
N GLY A 104 -15.48 -8.94 6.62
CA GLY A 104 -15.03 -10.08 5.82
C GLY A 104 -14.00 -10.93 6.58
N SER A 105 -13.24 -11.74 5.83
CA SER A 105 -12.17 -12.58 6.39
C SER A 105 -11.04 -11.79 7.09
N SER A 106 -10.89 -10.50 6.81
CA SER A 106 -9.92 -9.62 7.46
C SER A 106 -10.22 -9.40 8.96
N SER A 107 -11.49 -9.45 9.37
CA SER A 107 -11.87 -9.22 10.77
C SER A 107 -11.28 -10.26 11.74
N GLY A 108 -11.07 -11.49 11.30
CA GLY A 108 -10.40 -12.53 12.10
C GLY A 108 -8.93 -12.25 12.35
N VAL A 109 -8.26 -11.57 11.43
CA VAL A 109 -6.82 -11.27 11.48
C VAL A 109 -6.53 -9.88 12.03
N LEU A 110 -7.28 -8.86 11.61
CA LEU A 110 -7.05 -7.47 12.03
C LEU A 110 -7.96 -7.03 13.19
N GLY A 111 -9.03 -7.77 13.48
CA GLY A 111 -10.05 -7.41 14.46
C GLY A 111 -11.06 -6.39 13.93
N ASN A 112 -11.81 -5.79 14.84
CA ASN A 112 -12.83 -4.80 14.53
C ASN A 112 -12.18 -3.42 14.31
N THR A 113 -11.77 -3.15 13.09
CA THR A 113 -11.03 -1.92 12.73
C THR A 113 -11.92 -0.88 12.07
N GLN A 114 -11.38 0.33 11.90
CA GLN A 114 -12.07 1.40 11.16
C GLN A 114 -12.23 1.12 9.67
N LEU A 115 -11.50 0.15 9.09
CA LEU A 115 -11.60 -0.18 7.66
C LEU A 115 -13.00 -0.65 7.26
N GLU A 116 -13.76 -1.16 8.22
CA GLU A 116 -15.11 -1.70 8.02
C GLU A 116 -16.20 -0.72 8.46
N LEU A 117 -15.85 0.54 8.73
CA LEU A 117 -16.75 1.56 9.24
C LEU A 117 -16.86 2.72 8.25
N SER A 118 -18.01 3.38 8.26
CA SER A 118 -18.29 4.62 7.52
C SER A 118 -18.85 5.70 8.46
N GLY A 119 -18.92 6.95 8.00
CA GLY A 119 -19.58 8.04 8.68
C GLY A 119 -18.93 8.47 10.00
N VAL A 120 -19.74 8.68 11.03
CA VAL A 120 -19.32 9.25 12.32
C VAL A 120 -18.37 8.32 13.07
N GLU A 121 -18.68 7.03 13.13
CA GLU A 121 -17.89 6.05 13.86
C GLU A 121 -16.52 5.82 13.22
N HIS A 122 -16.45 5.78 11.88
CA HIS A 122 -15.18 5.79 11.16
C HIS A 122 -14.32 6.99 11.56
N ARG A 123 -14.88 8.21 11.51
CA ARG A 123 -14.16 9.43 11.88
C ARG A 123 -13.67 9.41 13.33
N ARG A 124 -14.52 8.92 14.25
CA ARG A 124 -14.17 8.79 15.65
C ARG A 124 -12.95 7.90 15.84
N ARG A 125 -12.99 6.68 15.33
CA ARG A 125 -11.87 5.73 15.48
C ARG A 125 -10.62 6.16 14.75
N ARG A 126 -10.76 6.71 13.55
CA ARG A 126 -9.62 7.26 12.80
C ARG A 126 -8.87 8.34 13.57
N ASN A 127 -9.57 9.23 14.26
CA ASN A 127 -8.96 10.33 14.99
C ASN A 127 -8.16 9.87 16.22
N LEU A 128 -8.43 8.68 16.75
CA LEU A 128 -7.71 8.18 17.93
C LEU A 128 -6.20 8.12 17.70
N TYR A 129 -5.76 7.66 16.54
CA TYR A 129 -4.33 7.53 16.23
C TYR A 129 -3.86 8.41 15.05
N GLY A 130 -4.73 8.69 14.07
CA GLY A 130 -4.34 9.40 12.84
C GLY A 130 -3.73 10.78 13.08
N GLN A 131 -4.19 11.50 14.11
CA GLN A 131 -3.62 12.78 14.51
C GLN A 131 -2.13 12.69 14.96
N HIS A 132 -1.67 11.51 15.34
CA HIS A 132 -0.31 11.27 15.80
C HIS A 132 0.65 10.92 14.66
N LEU A 133 0.13 10.70 13.45
CA LEU A 133 0.89 10.38 12.25
C LEU A 133 1.11 11.59 11.31
N VAL A 134 0.77 12.79 11.77
CA VAL A 134 0.84 14.01 10.96
C VAL A 134 1.44 15.20 11.74
N GLY A 135 1.83 16.25 11.02
CA GLY A 135 2.26 17.52 11.57
C GLY A 135 3.42 17.41 12.56
N LYS A 136 3.36 18.17 13.68
CA LYS A 136 4.42 18.19 14.69
C LYS A 136 4.74 16.79 15.24
N SER A 137 3.73 15.94 15.42
CA SER A 137 3.94 14.59 15.96
C SER A 137 4.79 13.72 15.01
N LEU A 138 4.59 13.84 13.70
CA LEU A 138 5.42 13.19 12.69
C LEU A 138 6.80 13.84 12.60
N ASN A 139 6.88 15.18 12.55
CA ASN A 139 8.15 15.89 12.42
C ASN A 139 9.13 15.52 13.55
N ASN A 140 8.63 15.32 14.76
CA ASN A 140 9.43 14.88 15.91
C ASN A 140 10.01 13.46 15.74
N ARG A 141 9.54 12.68 14.74
CA ARG A 141 10.00 11.30 14.49
C ARG A 141 10.96 11.19 13.31
N ILE A 142 11.07 12.20 12.47
CA ILE A 142 11.98 12.19 11.31
C ILE A 142 13.43 11.88 11.70
N PRO A 143 13.99 12.47 12.78
CA PRO A 143 15.34 12.12 13.20
C PRO A 143 15.51 10.64 13.57
N SER A 144 14.52 10.03 14.24
CA SER A 144 14.58 8.61 14.58
C SER A 144 14.43 7.70 13.34
N ILE A 145 13.59 8.07 12.37
CA ILE A 145 13.49 7.37 11.09
C ILE A 145 14.84 7.35 10.37
N ARG A 146 15.52 8.49 10.28
CA ARG A 146 16.87 8.61 9.70
C ARG A 146 17.89 7.75 10.43
N ARG A 147 17.92 7.82 11.75
CA ARG A 147 18.82 7.04 12.59
C ARG A 147 18.60 5.54 12.40
N LEU A 148 17.34 5.09 12.35
CA LEU A 148 17.00 3.70 12.10
C LEU A 148 17.47 3.23 10.72
N ALA A 149 17.23 4.02 9.68
CA ALA A 149 17.73 3.74 8.33
C ALA A 149 19.26 3.58 8.32
N GLN A 150 19.99 4.52 8.94
CA GLN A 150 21.44 4.47 9.01
C GLN A 150 21.95 3.26 9.81
N THR A 151 21.29 2.90 10.91
CA THR A 151 21.63 1.72 11.71
C THR A 151 21.51 0.44 10.88
N MET A 152 20.38 0.26 10.19
CA MET A 152 20.16 -0.91 9.32
C MET A 152 21.18 -0.98 8.19
N ILE A 153 21.52 0.17 7.59
CA ILE A 153 22.54 0.25 6.54
C ILE A 153 23.91 -0.16 7.07
N ASN A 154 24.32 0.33 8.23
CA ASN A 154 25.60 -0.03 8.84
C ASN A 154 25.66 -1.54 9.14
N ASP A 155 24.56 -2.14 9.62
CA ASP A 155 24.49 -3.57 9.93
C ASP A 155 24.72 -4.44 8.68
N TRP A 156 23.98 -4.22 7.60
CA TRP A 156 24.17 -5.03 6.39
C TRP A 156 25.48 -4.68 5.66
N HIS A 157 25.95 -3.44 5.76
CA HIS A 157 27.23 -3.05 5.17
C HIS A 157 28.39 -3.83 5.80
N SER A 158 28.34 -4.04 7.12
CA SER A 158 29.34 -4.84 7.85
C SER A 158 29.31 -6.33 7.49
N GLN A 159 28.15 -6.85 7.09
CA GLN A 159 27.93 -8.27 6.80
C GLN A 159 28.05 -8.59 5.30
N SER A 160 27.97 -7.62 4.40
CA SER A 160 28.03 -7.84 2.96
C SER A 160 29.44 -8.13 2.48
N GLN A 161 29.59 -9.14 1.59
CA GLN A 161 30.89 -9.49 1.02
C GLN A 161 31.28 -8.52 -0.11
N VAL A 162 32.56 -8.19 -0.16
CA VAL A 162 33.17 -7.45 -1.27
C VAL A 162 33.76 -8.44 -2.27
N VAL A 163 33.33 -8.38 -3.51
CA VAL A 163 33.84 -9.19 -4.61
C VAL A 163 34.23 -8.26 -5.76
N ASP A 164 35.47 -8.31 -6.20
CA ASP A 164 36.01 -7.45 -7.28
C ASP A 164 35.77 -5.96 -7.07
N GLY A 165 35.90 -5.48 -5.83
CA GLY A 165 35.69 -4.09 -5.47
C GLY A 165 34.21 -3.64 -5.46
N LYS A 166 33.27 -4.57 -5.56
CA LYS A 166 31.84 -4.33 -5.55
C LYS A 166 31.17 -5.03 -4.38
N ARG A 167 30.07 -4.44 -3.92
CA ARG A 167 29.12 -5.08 -2.98
C ARG A 167 27.83 -5.43 -3.70
N ARG A 168 27.19 -6.50 -3.29
CA ARG A 168 25.90 -6.96 -3.82
C ARG A 168 24.93 -7.19 -2.70
N ILE A 169 23.72 -6.69 -2.86
CA ILE A 169 22.62 -6.85 -1.89
C ILE A 169 21.32 -7.18 -2.62
N GLU A 170 20.42 -7.83 -1.92
CA GLU A 170 19.00 -7.91 -2.27
C GLU A 170 18.27 -6.88 -1.39
N LEU A 171 17.80 -5.77 -2.01
CA LEU A 171 17.28 -4.59 -1.30
C LEU A 171 16.09 -4.92 -0.39
N GLY A 172 15.19 -5.78 -0.86
CA GLY A 172 14.05 -6.23 -0.05
C GLY A 172 14.53 -6.88 1.24
N LYS A 173 15.46 -7.84 1.13
CA LYS A 173 15.93 -8.65 2.26
C LYS A 173 16.72 -7.83 3.29
N VAL A 174 17.59 -6.93 2.85
CA VAL A 174 18.47 -6.20 3.77
C VAL A 174 17.85 -4.92 4.33
N PHE A 175 16.81 -4.40 3.67
CA PHE A 175 16.24 -3.12 4.06
C PHE A 175 14.71 -3.05 3.96
N ALA A 176 14.14 -3.16 2.75
CA ALA A 176 12.76 -2.77 2.51
C ALA A 176 11.72 -3.64 3.25
N ASN A 177 12.01 -4.93 3.52
CA ASN A 177 11.09 -5.80 4.25
C ASN A 177 10.95 -5.43 5.73
N GLU A 178 12.02 -4.94 6.35
CA GLU A 178 12.03 -4.70 7.79
C GLU A 178 11.93 -3.22 8.17
N PHE A 179 12.50 -2.32 7.37
CA PHE A 179 12.59 -0.91 7.72
C PHE A 179 11.23 -0.28 8.06
N PRO A 180 10.17 -0.40 7.22
CA PRO A 180 8.88 0.18 7.55
C PRO A 180 8.26 -0.40 8.82
N ILE A 181 8.44 -1.70 9.06
CA ILE A 181 7.90 -2.36 10.25
C ILE A 181 8.61 -1.87 11.51
N ARG A 182 9.93 -1.71 11.47
CA ARG A 182 10.70 -1.15 12.59
C ARG A 182 10.30 0.29 12.87
N VAL A 183 10.03 1.11 11.85
CA VAL A 183 9.50 2.47 12.02
C VAL A 183 8.12 2.42 12.67
N VAL A 184 7.22 1.54 12.23
CA VAL A 184 5.89 1.37 12.85
C VAL A 184 6.02 0.98 14.32
N CYS A 185 6.92 0.05 14.67
CA CYS A 185 7.18 -0.32 16.08
C CYS A 185 7.60 0.88 16.91
N GLU A 186 8.57 1.65 16.43
CA GLU A 186 9.08 2.84 17.12
C GLU A 186 8.01 3.93 17.27
N VAL A 187 7.23 4.15 16.19
CA VAL A 187 6.15 5.13 16.19
C VAL A 187 5.03 4.78 17.17
N LEU A 188 4.69 3.52 17.29
CA LEU A 188 3.72 3.04 18.27
C LEU A 188 4.24 3.08 19.71
N GLY A 189 5.56 2.94 19.91
CA GLY A 189 6.19 2.89 21.21
C GLY A 189 6.43 1.47 21.72
N PHE A 190 6.62 0.51 20.80
CA PHE A 190 7.08 -0.83 21.16
C PHE A 190 8.55 -0.78 21.57
N PRO A 191 8.93 -1.50 22.63
CA PRO A 191 10.32 -1.57 23.03
C PRO A 191 11.18 -2.32 21.99
N PRO A 192 12.47 -1.95 21.84
CA PRO A 192 13.36 -2.53 20.82
C PRO A 192 13.45 -4.06 20.85
N GLU A 193 13.39 -4.66 22.03
CA GLU A 193 13.45 -6.10 22.26
C GLU A 193 12.26 -6.86 21.66
N ALA A 194 11.11 -6.21 21.50
CA ALA A 194 9.91 -6.80 20.91
C ALA A 194 9.92 -6.83 19.37
N GLN A 195 10.88 -6.17 18.71
CA GLN A 195 10.87 -6.00 17.26
C GLN A 195 10.93 -7.32 16.48
N GLY A 196 11.66 -8.32 17.02
CA GLY A 196 11.76 -9.65 16.39
C GLY A 196 10.42 -10.41 16.36
N ASP A 197 9.75 -10.47 17.52
CA ASP A 197 8.44 -11.10 17.64
C ASP A 197 7.39 -10.36 16.83
N PHE A 198 7.45 -9.03 16.84
CA PHE A 198 6.56 -8.18 16.08
C PHE A 198 6.67 -8.41 14.56
N TYR A 199 7.88 -8.56 14.04
CA TYR A 199 8.10 -8.89 12.63
C TYR A 199 7.50 -10.25 12.26
N TYR A 200 7.62 -11.24 13.14
CA TYR A 200 7.00 -12.55 12.95
C TYR A 200 5.46 -12.47 12.96
N TRP A 201 4.87 -11.77 13.94
CA TRP A 201 3.41 -11.60 14.02
C TRP A 201 2.88 -10.86 12.79
N TYR A 202 3.54 -9.76 12.40
CA TYR A 202 3.19 -9.01 11.21
C TYR A 202 3.13 -9.89 9.96
N ASN A 203 4.20 -10.61 9.65
CA ASN A 203 4.25 -11.47 8.45
C ASN A 203 3.18 -12.57 8.49
N SER A 204 2.95 -13.16 9.65
CA SER A 204 1.92 -14.19 9.83
C SER A 204 0.51 -13.64 9.65
N MET A 205 0.23 -12.44 10.18
CA MET A 205 -1.05 -11.75 9.98
C MET A 205 -1.27 -11.39 8.52
N MET A 206 -0.27 -10.80 7.85
CA MET A 206 -0.40 -10.42 6.43
C MET A 206 -0.61 -11.65 5.54
N SER A 207 0.12 -12.73 5.77
CA SER A 207 -0.12 -14.01 5.09
C SER A 207 -1.53 -14.54 5.33
N GLY A 208 -2.06 -14.36 6.54
CA GLY A 208 -3.43 -14.76 6.92
C GLY A 208 -4.54 -13.98 6.21
N LEU A 209 -4.25 -12.79 5.71
CA LEU A 209 -5.17 -12.01 4.88
C LEU A 209 -5.24 -12.53 3.43
N GLY A 210 -4.17 -13.18 2.95
CA GLY A 210 -4.03 -13.59 1.56
C GLY A 210 -4.72 -14.89 1.17
N GLY A 211 -5.14 -15.73 2.11
CA GLY A 211 -5.76 -17.01 1.75
C GLY A 211 -6.15 -17.92 2.92
N SER A 212 -7.04 -18.87 2.63
CA SER A 212 -7.57 -19.82 3.63
C SER A 212 -6.50 -20.72 4.25
N ALA A 213 -5.45 -21.07 3.52
CA ALA A 213 -4.39 -21.98 4.00
C ALA A 213 -3.55 -21.35 5.13
N THR A 214 -3.40 -20.04 5.16
CA THR A 214 -2.60 -19.30 6.14
C THR A 214 -3.45 -18.52 7.14
N HIS A 215 -4.77 -18.49 6.95
CA HIS A 215 -5.70 -17.72 7.78
C HIS A 215 -5.59 -18.08 9.28
N ALA A 216 -5.53 -19.37 9.60
CA ALA A 216 -5.40 -19.83 10.99
C ALA A 216 -4.13 -19.30 11.67
N LYS A 217 -2.98 -19.28 10.95
CA LYS A 217 -1.74 -18.70 11.46
C LYS A 217 -1.84 -17.20 11.67
N GLY A 218 -2.57 -16.50 10.79
CA GLY A 218 -2.82 -15.06 10.95
C GLY A 218 -3.65 -14.76 12.20
N VAL A 219 -4.67 -15.57 12.46
CA VAL A 219 -5.51 -15.45 13.68
C VAL A 219 -4.69 -15.75 14.94
N GLU A 220 -3.86 -16.79 14.93
CA GLU A 220 -2.95 -17.11 16.03
C GLU A 220 -1.95 -15.98 16.31
N ALA A 221 -1.31 -15.46 15.27
CA ALA A 221 -0.39 -14.32 15.41
C ALA A 221 -1.09 -13.07 15.96
N ARG A 222 -2.36 -12.84 15.57
CA ARG A 222 -3.18 -11.80 16.15
C ARG A 222 -3.40 -12.00 17.66
N ALA A 223 -3.67 -13.22 18.09
CA ALA A 223 -3.89 -13.53 19.52
C ALA A 223 -2.62 -13.21 20.34
N HIS A 224 -1.44 -13.57 19.84
CA HIS A 224 -0.17 -13.21 20.49
C HIS A 224 0.07 -11.69 20.55
N LEU A 225 -0.23 -10.96 19.47
CA LEU A 225 -0.18 -9.51 19.48
C LEU A 225 -1.16 -8.92 20.52
N GLU A 226 -2.36 -9.47 20.65
CA GLU A 226 -3.36 -9.02 21.63
C GLU A 226 -2.88 -9.21 23.06
N GLU A 227 -2.30 -10.36 23.37
CA GLU A 227 -1.73 -10.66 24.69
C GLU A 227 -0.61 -9.68 25.03
N TYR A 228 0.36 -9.52 24.12
CA TYR A 228 1.46 -8.58 24.30
C TYR A 228 1.00 -7.12 24.45
N VAL A 229 0.06 -6.68 23.62
CA VAL A 229 -0.48 -5.32 23.71
C VAL A 229 -1.26 -5.13 25.02
N ALA A 230 -1.97 -6.15 25.51
CA ALA A 230 -2.66 -6.06 26.80
C ALA A 230 -1.69 -5.81 27.97
N GLU A 231 -0.57 -6.52 27.99
CA GLU A 231 0.50 -6.31 29.00
C GLU A 231 1.11 -4.90 28.85
N LEU A 232 1.38 -4.47 27.62
CA LEU A 232 1.94 -3.16 27.34
C LEU A 232 0.99 -2.02 27.72
N VAL A 233 -0.32 -2.19 27.49
CA VAL A 233 -1.36 -1.23 27.92
C VAL A 233 -1.41 -1.13 29.45
N ALA A 234 -1.36 -2.25 30.16
CA ALA A 234 -1.31 -2.25 31.62
C ALA A 234 -0.08 -1.47 32.13
N LEU A 235 1.08 -1.77 31.58
CA LEU A 235 2.33 -1.06 31.91
C LEU A 235 2.26 0.43 31.60
N ARG A 236 1.72 0.83 30.44
CA ARG A 236 1.64 2.26 30.03
C ARG A 236 0.64 3.06 30.86
N ARG A 237 -0.38 2.43 31.41
CA ARG A 237 -1.32 3.07 32.34
C ARG A 237 -0.68 3.38 33.68
N GLU A 238 0.27 2.56 34.12
CA GLU A 238 1.03 2.79 35.36
C GLU A 238 2.25 3.70 35.13
N THR A 239 2.98 3.44 34.03
CA THR A 239 4.22 4.13 33.68
C THR A 239 4.18 4.61 32.24
N PRO A 240 3.76 5.86 32.00
CA PRO A 240 3.75 6.46 30.68
C PRO A 240 5.15 6.46 30.02
N SER A 241 5.21 6.18 28.72
CA SER A 241 6.46 6.22 27.94
C SER A 241 6.53 7.46 27.05
N TYR A 242 7.75 7.96 26.87
CA TYR A 242 8.02 9.19 26.17
C TYR A 242 9.06 8.99 25.07
N LEU A 243 8.88 9.72 23.99
CA LEU A 243 9.88 9.89 22.94
C LEU A 243 10.82 11.02 23.36
N HIS A 244 12.11 10.85 23.07
CA HIS A 244 13.15 11.81 23.38
C HIS A 244 13.89 12.22 22.11
N ASP A 245 14.44 13.44 22.09
CA ASP A 245 15.42 13.87 21.09
C ASP A 245 16.81 13.29 21.37
N GLU A 246 17.80 13.68 20.56
CA GLU A 246 19.20 13.22 20.72
C GLU A 246 19.89 13.76 21.98
N GLU A 247 19.40 14.88 22.48
CA GLU A 247 19.88 15.52 23.74
C GLU A 247 19.15 14.95 24.97
N GLY A 248 18.17 14.03 24.78
CA GLY A 248 17.39 13.42 25.86
C GLY A 248 16.20 14.25 26.34
N ASN A 249 15.81 15.32 25.64
CA ASN A 249 14.64 16.11 25.98
C ASN A 249 13.36 15.38 25.56
N VAL A 250 12.29 15.49 26.34
CA VAL A 250 11.00 14.89 26.05
C VAL A 250 10.34 15.60 24.87
N LEU A 251 10.09 14.85 23.80
CA LEU A 251 9.36 15.32 22.61
C LEU A 251 7.85 15.14 22.73
N SER A 252 7.41 13.95 23.09
CA SER A 252 6.00 13.60 23.27
C SER A 252 5.87 12.24 23.94
N LYS A 253 4.64 11.89 24.39
CA LYS A 253 4.29 10.51 24.73
C LYS A 253 4.25 9.65 23.47
N ASP A 254 4.57 8.34 23.59
CA ASP A 254 4.32 7.38 22.50
C ASP A 254 2.83 7.23 22.20
N ILE A 255 2.49 6.58 21.07
CA ILE A 255 1.08 6.46 20.64
C ILE A 255 0.30 5.56 21.58
N ILE A 256 0.88 4.46 22.05
CA ILE A 256 0.21 3.52 22.99
C ILE A 256 -0.12 4.25 24.30
N THR A 257 0.82 5.01 24.88
CA THR A 257 0.54 5.85 26.05
C THR A 257 -0.60 6.83 25.82
N LYS A 258 -0.61 7.51 24.68
CA LYS A 258 -1.71 8.44 24.32
C LYS A 258 -3.05 7.73 24.20
N LEU A 259 -3.09 6.55 23.58
CA LEU A 259 -4.32 5.75 23.48
C LEU A 259 -4.80 5.30 24.86
N CYS A 260 -3.87 4.92 25.77
CA CYS A 260 -4.23 4.54 27.15
C CYS A 260 -4.87 5.69 27.96
N GLU A 261 -4.54 6.93 27.64
CA GLU A 261 -5.07 8.13 28.30
C GLU A 261 -6.30 8.72 27.60
N THR A 262 -6.60 8.25 26.37
CA THR A 262 -7.71 8.78 25.58
C THR A 262 -9.04 8.36 26.17
N ARG A 263 -9.95 9.34 26.30
CA ARG A 263 -11.33 9.12 26.74
C ARG A 263 -12.30 9.39 25.60
N VAL A 264 -13.30 8.54 25.52
CA VAL A 264 -14.42 8.68 24.60
C VAL A 264 -15.70 8.61 25.44
N ASP A 265 -16.55 9.61 25.34
CA ASP A 265 -17.78 9.73 26.14
C ASP A 265 -17.57 9.63 27.66
N GLY A 266 -16.37 9.98 28.13
CA GLY A 266 -15.96 9.94 29.53
C GLY A 266 -15.20 8.70 29.96
N ASP A 267 -15.26 7.61 29.20
CA ASP A 267 -14.60 6.34 29.49
C ASP A 267 -13.25 6.23 28.77
N LEU A 268 -12.29 5.55 29.41
CA LEU A 268 -11.03 5.18 28.75
C LEU A 268 -11.28 4.15 27.65
N LEU A 269 -10.46 4.19 26.59
CA LEU A 269 -10.48 3.14 25.59
C LEU A 269 -10.24 1.78 26.22
N SER A 270 -11.01 0.77 25.78
CA SER A 270 -10.76 -0.61 26.17
C SER A 270 -9.44 -1.12 25.59
N THR A 271 -8.88 -2.16 26.19
CA THR A 271 -7.68 -2.83 25.65
C THR A 271 -7.94 -3.37 24.24
N GLU A 272 -9.14 -3.92 23.99
CA GLU A 272 -9.54 -4.41 22.67
C GLU A 272 -9.54 -3.29 21.60
N GLU A 273 -10.09 -2.11 21.92
CA GLU A 273 -10.07 -0.96 21.02
C GLU A 273 -8.64 -0.50 20.72
N ILE A 274 -7.78 -0.43 21.74
CA ILE A 274 -6.37 -0.07 21.58
C ILE A 274 -5.66 -1.10 20.69
N THR A 275 -5.83 -2.40 20.96
CA THR A 275 -5.21 -3.48 20.19
C THR A 275 -5.66 -3.49 18.74
N SER A 276 -6.95 -3.28 18.48
CA SER A 276 -7.48 -3.22 17.11
C SER A 276 -6.90 -2.03 16.31
N ASN A 277 -6.73 -0.88 16.95
CA ASN A 277 -6.05 0.27 16.31
C ASN A 277 -4.58 -0.02 16.04
N ILE A 278 -3.87 -0.65 16.97
CA ILE A 278 -2.47 -1.05 16.80
C ILE A 278 -2.33 -2.05 15.67
N ALA A 279 -3.14 -3.12 15.65
CA ALA A 279 -3.13 -4.14 14.60
C ALA A 279 -3.36 -3.56 13.20
N LEU A 280 -4.25 -2.55 13.09
CA LEU A 280 -4.47 -1.86 11.83
C LEU A 280 -3.26 -1.04 11.38
N VAL A 281 -2.63 -0.29 12.28
CA VAL A 281 -1.43 0.50 11.95
C VAL A 281 -0.29 -0.42 11.54
N VAL A 282 -0.12 -1.53 12.24
CA VAL A 282 0.83 -2.60 11.92
C VAL A 282 0.55 -3.17 10.54
N GLY A 283 -0.68 -3.63 10.30
CA GLY A 283 -1.06 -4.25 9.04
C GLY A 283 -0.93 -3.32 7.83
N GLY A 284 -1.21 -2.02 8.02
CA GLY A 284 -1.16 -1.04 6.93
C GLY A 284 0.24 -0.50 6.61
N GLY A 285 1.18 -0.52 7.58
CA GLY A 285 2.44 0.23 7.47
C GLY A 285 3.59 -0.52 6.81
N GLY A 286 3.59 -1.85 6.78
CA GLY A 286 4.73 -2.65 6.32
C GLY A 286 4.79 -2.83 4.80
N GLU A 287 3.93 -3.67 4.24
CA GLU A 287 4.02 -4.13 2.84
C GLU A 287 3.82 -3.00 1.83
N THR A 288 2.95 -2.03 2.12
CA THR A 288 2.69 -0.90 1.23
C THR A 288 3.90 0.02 1.10
N THR A 289 4.54 0.37 2.21
CA THR A 289 5.76 1.21 2.21
C THR A 289 6.95 0.44 1.65
N ARG A 290 7.06 -0.87 1.95
CA ARG A 290 8.01 -1.76 1.27
C ARG A 290 7.85 -1.69 -0.25
N GLY A 291 6.63 -1.88 -0.74
CA GLY A 291 6.31 -1.80 -2.17
C GLY A 291 6.70 -0.45 -2.78
N ALA A 292 6.42 0.64 -2.10
CA ALA A 292 6.80 1.99 -2.54
C ALA A 292 8.33 2.12 -2.67
N ILE A 293 9.11 1.73 -1.65
CA ILE A 293 10.58 1.78 -1.69
C ILE A 293 11.13 0.93 -2.84
N MET A 294 10.64 -0.30 -2.99
CA MET A 294 11.10 -1.21 -4.05
C MET A 294 10.80 -0.66 -5.45
N HIS A 295 9.59 -0.11 -5.68
CA HIS A 295 9.24 0.54 -6.94
C HIS A 295 10.07 1.80 -7.20
N MET A 296 10.30 2.65 -6.18
CA MET A 296 11.14 3.86 -6.32
C MET A 296 12.53 3.50 -6.84
N TRP A 297 13.18 2.54 -6.22
CA TRP A 297 14.53 2.13 -6.61
C TRP A 297 14.57 1.46 -7.97
N TYR A 298 13.60 0.60 -8.28
CA TYR A 298 13.51 -0.04 -9.59
C TYR A 298 13.28 0.98 -10.70
N LEU A 299 12.33 1.89 -10.54
CA LEU A 299 11.99 2.90 -11.53
C LEU A 299 13.16 3.89 -11.75
N LEU A 300 13.79 4.37 -10.69
CA LEU A 300 14.95 5.25 -10.83
C LEU A 300 16.10 4.56 -11.56
N LEU A 301 16.44 3.33 -11.19
CA LEU A 301 17.57 2.61 -11.80
C LEU A 301 17.28 2.08 -13.23
N THR A 302 16.03 2.11 -13.66
CA THR A 302 15.64 1.87 -15.07
C THR A 302 15.47 3.15 -15.88
N HIS A 303 15.49 4.34 -15.23
CA HIS A 303 15.39 5.66 -15.86
C HIS A 303 16.60 6.51 -15.46
N LEU A 304 17.78 6.15 -15.99
CA LEU A 304 19.07 6.64 -15.52
C LEU A 304 19.25 8.17 -15.59
N GLU A 305 18.62 8.86 -16.54
CA GLU A 305 18.66 10.33 -16.61
C GLU A 305 17.96 10.97 -15.41
N GLN A 306 16.84 10.40 -14.99
CA GLN A 306 16.11 10.87 -13.82
C GLN A 306 16.84 10.49 -12.52
N PHE A 307 17.47 9.31 -12.48
CA PHE A 307 18.31 8.90 -11.37
C PHE A 307 19.51 9.85 -11.18
N ASP A 308 20.19 10.20 -12.28
CA ASP A 308 21.30 11.16 -12.24
C ASP A 308 20.84 12.53 -11.71
N ALA A 309 19.69 13.02 -12.13
CA ALA A 309 19.11 14.25 -11.58
C ALA A 309 18.90 14.18 -10.06
N VAL A 310 18.37 13.06 -9.56
CA VAL A 310 18.16 12.84 -8.10
C VAL A 310 19.50 12.78 -7.35
N CYS A 311 20.53 12.22 -7.95
CA CYS A 311 21.88 12.21 -7.36
C CYS A 311 22.44 13.62 -7.15
N HIS A 312 22.01 14.61 -7.95
CA HIS A 312 22.51 15.99 -7.91
C HIS A 312 21.55 16.96 -7.21
N ASP A 313 20.27 16.61 -7.07
CA ASP A 313 19.27 17.46 -6.45
C ASP A 313 18.39 16.65 -5.47
N ASP A 314 18.73 16.73 -4.20
CA ASP A 314 18.01 16.07 -3.10
C ASP A 314 16.55 16.52 -2.94
N SER A 315 16.18 17.68 -3.50
CA SER A 315 14.79 18.15 -3.44
C SER A 315 13.83 17.36 -4.33
N LEU A 316 14.35 16.54 -5.25
CA LEU A 316 13.55 15.73 -6.17
C LEU A 316 12.92 14.48 -5.53
N TRP A 317 13.33 14.09 -4.32
CA TRP A 317 12.79 12.90 -3.66
C TRP A 317 11.27 12.95 -3.44
N ASP A 318 10.70 14.12 -3.21
CA ASP A 318 9.24 14.29 -3.12
C ASP A 318 8.57 13.94 -4.47
N ALA A 319 9.13 14.43 -5.57
CA ALA A 319 8.64 14.13 -6.91
C ALA A 319 8.79 12.64 -7.25
N VAL A 320 9.94 12.04 -6.90
CA VAL A 320 10.18 10.60 -7.07
C VAL A 320 9.12 9.79 -6.34
N PHE A 321 8.86 10.10 -5.07
CA PHE A 321 7.86 9.37 -4.28
C PHE A 321 6.46 9.46 -4.90
N HIS A 322 6.00 10.66 -5.21
CA HIS A 322 4.66 10.85 -5.75
C HIS A 322 4.49 10.26 -7.14
N GLU A 323 5.49 10.42 -8.03
CA GLU A 323 5.42 9.82 -9.37
C GLU A 323 5.52 8.29 -9.32
N THR A 324 6.33 7.74 -8.42
CA THR A 324 6.36 6.29 -8.19
C THR A 324 4.98 5.77 -7.79
N LEU A 325 4.32 6.45 -6.87
CA LEU A 325 3.00 6.03 -6.41
C LEU A 325 1.89 6.25 -7.45
N ARG A 326 2.05 7.24 -8.33
CA ARG A 326 1.16 7.38 -9.48
C ARG A 326 1.37 6.24 -10.48
N HIS A 327 2.61 6.03 -10.90
CA HIS A 327 2.95 5.05 -11.94
C HIS A 327 2.80 3.60 -11.46
N SER A 328 3.24 3.31 -10.24
CA SER A 328 3.32 1.94 -9.70
C SER A 328 2.84 1.90 -8.25
N THR A 329 1.55 2.21 -8.04
CA THR A 329 0.98 2.17 -6.69
C THR A 329 1.02 0.77 -6.08
N PRO A 330 1.35 0.62 -4.78
CA PRO A 330 1.34 -0.68 -4.13
C PRO A 330 -0.05 -1.32 -3.97
N ILE A 331 -1.12 -0.54 -3.94
CA ILE A 331 -2.50 -1.02 -3.85
C ILE A 331 -3.30 -0.53 -5.03
N GLY A 332 -3.93 -1.45 -5.75
CA GLY A 332 -4.63 -1.19 -7.01
C GLY A 332 -6.01 -0.59 -6.86
N GLY A 333 -6.55 -0.51 -5.66
CA GLY A 333 -7.86 0.08 -5.42
C GLY A 333 -8.54 -0.46 -4.16
N GLN A 334 -9.74 0.04 -3.91
CA GLN A 334 -10.53 -0.33 -2.73
C GLN A 334 -11.96 -0.71 -3.13
N PRO A 335 -12.50 -1.78 -2.55
CA PRO A 335 -13.89 -2.15 -2.75
C PRO A 335 -14.85 -1.30 -1.91
N ARG A 336 -16.05 -1.09 -2.44
CA ARG A 336 -17.19 -0.46 -1.76
C ARG A 336 -18.48 -1.23 -2.04
N HIS A 337 -19.51 -0.97 -1.23
CA HIS A 337 -20.89 -1.33 -1.53
C HIS A 337 -21.73 -0.07 -1.66
N ASN A 338 -22.54 0.05 -2.72
CA ASN A 338 -23.52 1.12 -2.80
C ASN A 338 -24.71 0.85 -1.88
N THR A 339 -25.21 1.91 -1.23
CA THR A 339 -26.37 1.81 -0.32
C THR A 339 -27.68 1.72 -1.09
N ASP A 340 -27.79 2.47 -2.18
CA ASP A 340 -28.97 2.57 -3.02
C ASP A 340 -28.67 2.12 -4.46
N ALA A 341 -29.70 1.75 -5.20
CA ALA A 341 -29.54 1.51 -6.63
C ALA A 341 -29.15 2.82 -7.34
N ILE A 342 -28.14 2.75 -8.19
CA ILE A 342 -27.62 3.91 -8.94
C ILE A 342 -27.45 3.56 -10.42
N THR A 343 -27.49 4.57 -11.28
CA THR A 343 -27.09 4.46 -12.67
C THR A 343 -25.85 5.31 -12.90
N LEU A 344 -24.75 4.71 -13.36
CA LEU A 344 -23.49 5.40 -13.66
C LEU A 344 -23.05 5.03 -15.08
N HIS A 345 -22.83 6.03 -15.95
CA HIS A 345 -22.52 5.85 -17.37
C HIS A 345 -23.50 4.90 -18.12
N GLY A 346 -24.79 4.95 -17.76
CA GLY A 346 -25.83 4.09 -18.38
C GLY A 346 -25.82 2.64 -17.89
N VAL A 347 -25.00 2.30 -16.90
CA VAL A 347 -25.00 0.99 -16.24
C VAL A 347 -25.80 1.07 -14.96
N ASP A 348 -26.85 0.25 -14.85
CA ASP A 348 -27.65 0.14 -13.63
C ASP A 348 -26.95 -0.78 -12.63
N ILE A 349 -26.69 -0.25 -11.45
CA ILE A 349 -26.02 -0.94 -10.34
C ILE A 349 -27.02 -1.10 -9.19
N PRO A 350 -27.49 -2.32 -8.91
CA PRO A 350 -28.42 -2.58 -7.81
C PRO A 350 -27.84 -2.19 -6.46
N ALA A 351 -28.69 -1.84 -5.49
CA ALA A 351 -28.28 -1.59 -4.12
C ALA A 351 -27.53 -2.80 -3.51
N GLY A 352 -26.50 -2.54 -2.74
CA GLY A 352 -25.67 -3.57 -2.11
C GLY A 352 -24.69 -4.28 -3.05
N SER A 353 -24.49 -3.78 -4.26
CA SER A 353 -23.52 -4.34 -5.22
C SER A 353 -22.09 -4.10 -4.74
N LEU A 354 -21.20 -5.05 -5.04
CA LEU A 354 -19.76 -4.88 -4.84
C LEU A 354 -19.21 -4.02 -5.99
N ILE A 355 -18.60 -2.90 -5.67
CA ILE A 355 -18.01 -1.97 -6.62
C ILE A 355 -16.53 -1.80 -6.29
N ASN A 356 -15.67 -2.15 -7.22
CA ASN A 356 -14.22 -2.02 -7.11
C ASN A 356 -13.78 -0.69 -7.73
N MET A 357 -13.23 0.21 -6.92
CA MET A 357 -12.60 1.44 -7.37
C MET A 357 -11.18 1.11 -7.82
N VAL A 358 -10.88 1.24 -9.12
CA VAL A 358 -9.60 0.78 -9.69
C VAL A 358 -8.60 1.92 -9.72
N ASP A 359 -7.86 2.10 -8.61
CA ASP A 359 -6.85 3.17 -8.45
C ASP A 359 -5.69 3.03 -9.44
N PHE A 360 -5.31 1.79 -9.81
CA PHE A 360 -4.36 1.54 -10.91
C PHE A 360 -4.81 2.22 -12.20
N SER A 361 -6.09 2.11 -12.55
CA SER A 361 -6.64 2.73 -13.73
C SER A 361 -6.70 4.25 -13.62
N ALA A 362 -7.16 4.77 -12.47
CA ALA A 362 -7.25 6.21 -12.24
C ALA A 362 -5.89 6.91 -12.35
N ASN A 363 -4.85 6.29 -11.84
CA ASN A 363 -3.48 6.83 -11.90
C ASN A 363 -2.90 6.86 -13.33
N HIS A 364 -3.51 6.12 -14.25
CA HIS A 364 -3.16 6.07 -15.67
C HIS A 364 -4.26 6.65 -16.57
N ASP A 365 -5.15 7.47 -16.03
CA ASP A 365 -6.19 8.13 -16.81
C ASP A 365 -5.59 9.30 -17.61
N ASP A 366 -5.55 9.16 -18.93
CA ASP A 366 -5.01 10.14 -19.88
C ASP A 366 -5.83 11.42 -19.98
N ARG A 367 -7.03 11.43 -19.40
CA ARG A 367 -7.88 12.63 -19.21
C ARG A 367 -7.34 13.52 -18.10
N ILE A 368 -6.48 12.97 -17.22
CA ILE A 368 -5.95 13.62 -16.01
C ILE A 368 -4.44 13.80 -16.12
N PHE A 369 -3.71 12.74 -16.50
CA PHE A 369 -2.26 12.72 -16.57
C PHE A 369 -1.79 12.59 -18.01
N ALA A 370 -1.01 13.54 -18.48
CA ALA A 370 -0.41 13.46 -19.81
C ALA A 370 0.63 12.33 -19.88
N ASP A 371 0.59 11.52 -20.95
CA ASP A 371 1.47 10.36 -21.11
C ASP A 371 1.54 9.50 -19.82
N PRO A 372 0.39 8.94 -19.39
CA PRO A 372 0.26 8.35 -18.05
C PRO A 372 1.09 7.08 -17.86
N ASP A 373 1.49 6.40 -18.93
CA ASP A 373 2.26 5.15 -18.89
C ASP A 373 3.76 5.39 -18.77
N SER A 374 4.22 6.63 -18.92
CA SER A 374 5.61 7.02 -18.72
C SER A 374 5.89 7.41 -17.28
N PHE A 375 6.99 6.90 -16.71
CA PHE A 375 7.53 7.38 -15.45
C PHE A 375 8.31 8.68 -15.68
N ASN A 376 7.85 9.78 -15.07
CA ASN A 376 8.45 11.10 -15.24
C ASN A 376 8.35 11.93 -13.94
N ILE A 377 9.47 12.03 -13.20
CA ILE A 377 9.52 12.82 -11.95
C ILE A 377 9.39 14.34 -12.17
N PHE A 378 9.49 14.80 -13.42
CA PHE A 378 9.37 16.21 -13.79
C PHE A 378 7.99 16.60 -14.30
N ARG A 379 7.00 15.70 -14.20
CA ARG A 379 5.65 16.00 -14.68
C ARG A 379 5.00 17.16 -13.92
N GLU A 380 4.25 17.97 -14.65
CA GLU A 380 3.64 19.18 -14.12
C GLU A 380 2.18 18.99 -13.67
N ASP A 381 1.53 17.90 -14.10
CA ASP A 381 0.12 17.59 -13.84
C ASP A 381 -0.10 16.83 -12.52
N LEU A 382 0.98 16.31 -11.91
CA LEU A 382 0.94 15.65 -10.61
C LEU A 382 1.30 16.61 -9.49
N TYR A 383 0.52 16.60 -8.44
CA TYR A 383 0.85 17.33 -7.23
C TYR A 383 1.86 16.56 -6.39
N SER A 384 3.05 17.13 -6.22
CA SER A 384 4.12 16.60 -5.36
C SER A 384 4.37 17.51 -4.17
N GLY A 385 4.65 16.97 -3.00
CA GLY A 385 5.02 17.69 -1.78
C GLY A 385 4.01 17.57 -0.65
N LYS A 386 2.78 18.08 -0.75
CA LYS A 386 1.76 17.89 0.30
C LYS A 386 0.68 16.94 -0.17
N ILE A 387 0.42 15.90 0.61
CA ILE A 387 -0.69 14.99 0.32
C ILE A 387 -2.00 15.74 0.53
N LEU A 388 -2.75 15.92 -0.56
CA LEU A 388 -4.01 16.64 -0.55
C LEU A 388 -5.15 15.68 -0.20
N ARG A 389 -6.07 16.13 0.65
CA ARG A 389 -7.32 15.39 0.92
C ARG A 389 -8.30 15.46 -0.24
N SER A 390 -8.17 16.45 -1.12
CA SER A 390 -9.01 16.63 -2.29
C SER A 390 -8.42 15.85 -3.46
N GLY A 391 -9.21 15.01 -4.11
CA GLY A 391 -8.82 14.34 -5.34
C GLY A 391 -8.80 15.26 -6.56
N TYR A 392 -9.32 16.49 -6.43
CA TYR A 392 -9.45 17.41 -7.56
C TYR A 392 -8.22 18.29 -7.72
N ALA A 393 -7.95 18.62 -8.98
CA ALA A 393 -6.85 19.46 -9.37
C ALA A 393 -6.89 20.82 -8.66
N ARG A 394 -5.73 21.23 -8.20
CA ARG A 394 -5.45 22.63 -7.85
C ARG A 394 -4.37 23.12 -8.81
N GLU A 395 -4.64 24.26 -9.44
CA GLU A 395 -3.67 24.87 -10.36
C GLU A 395 -3.22 23.91 -11.49
N GLY A 396 -4.15 23.08 -11.99
CA GLY A 396 -3.87 22.12 -13.06
C GLY A 396 -3.20 20.81 -12.61
N ARG A 397 -3.07 20.56 -11.29
CA ARG A 397 -2.42 19.35 -10.75
C ARG A 397 -3.41 18.49 -9.98
N CYS A 398 -3.32 17.17 -10.16
CA CYS A 398 -4.08 16.17 -9.41
C CYS A 398 -3.20 15.36 -8.48
N ASN A 399 -3.81 14.76 -7.45
CA ASN A 399 -3.14 13.72 -6.66
C ASN A 399 -3.14 12.40 -7.43
N HIS A 400 -2.18 11.52 -7.12
CA HIS A 400 -2.37 10.09 -7.37
C HIS A 400 -3.37 9.48 -6.38
N MET A 401 -3.98 8.35 -6.76
CA MET A 401 -4.97 7.64 -5.93
C MET A 401 -4.39 6.62 -4.96
N ALA A 402 -3.05 6.47 -4.89
CA ALA A 402 -2.40 5.43 -4.08
C ALA A 402 -2.78 5.45 -2.59
N PHE A 403 -3.19 6.58 -2.06
CA PHE A 403 -3.68 6.74 -0.70
C PHE A 403 -5.20 6.87 -0.60
N GLY A 404 -5.91 6.73 -1.71
CA GLY A 404 -7.31 7.13 -1.80
C GLY A 404 -7.50 8.63 -1.60
N VAL A 405 -8.75 9.06 -1.55
CA VAL A 405 -9.14 10.47 -1.29
C VAL A 405 -10.35 10.52 -0.35
N GLY A 406 -10.74 11.72 0.08
CA GLY A 406 -11.93 11.94 0.89
C GLY A 406 -11.82 11.45 2.34
N PRO A 407 -12.93 11.00 2.96
CA PRO A 407 -12.97 10.61 4.37
C PRO A 407 -12.02 9.47 4.72
N HIS A 408 -11.80 8.54 3.80
CA HIS A 408 -10.96 7.35 3.97
C HIS A 408 -9.52 7.50 3.46
N LEU A 409 -9.06 8.72 3.13
CA LEU A 409 -7.65 8.96 2.78
C LEU A 409 -6.74 8.26 3.79
N CYS A 410 -5.73 7.54 3.32
CA CYS A 410 -4.81 6.77 4.18
C CYS A 410 -4.22 7.62 5.32
N PRO A 411 -4.36 7.23 6.58
CA PRO A 411 -3.78 7.98 7.70
C PRO A 411 -2.25 7.87 7.74
N GLY A 412 -1.68 6.82 7.15
CA GLY A 412 -0.23 6.58 7.06
C GLY A 412 0.46 7.31 5.91
N ALA A 413 -0.27 8.07 5.08
CA ALA A 413 0.27 8.68 3.88
C ALA A 413 1.51 9.56 4.13
N TRP A 414 1.49 10.37 5.18
CA TRP A 414 2.61 11.27 5.51
C TRP A 414 3.80 10.54 6.12
N ILE A 415 3.56 9.52 6.95
CA ILE A 415 4.66 8.75 7.55
C ILE A 415 5.32 7.85 6.52
N SER A 416 4.57 7.18 5.65
CA SER A 416 5.15 6.37 4.56
C SER A 416 5.97 7.21 3.58
N HIS A 417 5.55 8.47 3.33
CA HIS A 417 6.36 9.42 2.57
C HIS A 417 7.72 9.66 3.25
N GLN A 418 7.71 9.97 4.55
CA GLN A 418 8.97 10.21 5.30
C GLN A 418 9.84 8.96 5.36
N GLU A 419 9.27 7.79 5.57
CA GLU A 419 9.99 6.52 5.54
C GLU A 419 10.65 6.29 4.19
N ALA A 420 9.88 6.37 3.10
CA ALA A 420 10.39 6.09 1.77
C ALA A 420 11.47 7.10 1.35
N VAL A 421 11.26 8.38 1.60
CA VAL A 421 12.19 9.44 1.22
C VAL A 421 13.47 9.40 2.07
N GLU A 422 13.35 9.37 3.41
CA GLU A 422 14.52 9.37 4.28
C GLU A 422 15.31 8.06 4.19
N GLY A 423 14.62 6.93 4.06
CA GLY A 423 15.26 5.64 3.80
C GLY A 423 16.02 5.62 2.47
N SER A 424 15.42 6.16 1.39
CA SER A 424 16.06 6.20 0.08
C SER A 424 17.25 7.17 0.03
N ARG A 425 17.19 8.31 0.71
CA ARG A 425 18.34 9.21 0.88
C ARG A 425 19.52 8.52 1.55
N ALA A 426 19.24 7.80 2.65
CA ALA A 426 20.28 7.07 3.36
C ALA A 426 20.89 5.95 2.49
N LEU A 427 20.06 5.23 1.75
CA LEU A 427 20.50 4.19 0.81
C LEU A 427 21.36 4.76 -0.32
N LEU A 428 20.96 5.90 -0.93
CA LEU A 428 21.72 6.52 -2.01
C LEU A 428 23.13 6.88 -1.54
N ASN A 429 23.25 7.48 -0.35
CA ASN A 429 24.55 7.85 0.23
C ASN A 429 25.43 6.63 0.53
N ALA A 430 24.84 5.47 0.81
CA ALA A 430 25.56 4.25 1.17
C ALA A 430 25.94 3.37 -0.04
N MET A 431 25.42 3.67 -1.22
CA MET A 431 25.58 2.82 -2.41
C MET A 431 26.15 3.60 -3.62
N PRO A 432 27.41 4.05 -3.57
CA PRO A 432 28.03 4.79 -4.68
C PRO A 432 28.06 3.93 -5.95
N GLY A 433 27.67 4.53 -7.10
CA GLY A 433 27.64 3.84 -8.38
C GLY A 433 26.67 2.66 -8.45
N VAL A 434 25.58 2.73 -7.68
CA VAL A 434 24.56 1.67 -7.61
C VAL A 434 23.91 1.42 -8.96
N ARG A 435 23.70 0.13 -9.26
CA ARG A 435 22.97 -0.34 -10.45
C ARG A 435 22.24 -1.64 -10.19
N ILE A 436 21.28 -1.96 -11.03
CA ILE A 436 20.59 -3.25 -10.98
C ILE A 436 21.54 -4.35 -11.44
N LEU A 437 21.56 -5.47 -10.71
CA LEU A 437 22.27 -6.68 -11.09
C LEU A 437 21.35 -7.55 -11.97
N GLU A 438 21.32 -7.29 -13.27
CA GLU A 438 20.34 -7.84 -14.23
C GLU A 438 20.25 -9.37 -14.24
N ASN A 439 21.36 -10.07 -14.08
CA ASN A 439 21.39 -11.53 -14.11
C ASN A 439 20.84 -12.21 -12.85
N ALA A 440 20.54 -11.46 -11.81
CA ALA A 440 20.02 -11.92 -10.55
C ALA A 440 18.57 -11.49 -10.29
N MET A 441 17.97 -10.75 -11.23
CA MET A 441 16.58 -10.36 -11.17
C MET A 441 15.65 -11.50 -11.56
N ASP A 442 14.53 -11.62 -10.87
CA ASP A 442 13.42 -12.42 -11.37
C ASP A 442 13.00 -11.93 -12.77
N LYS A 443 12.71 -12.87 -13.68
CA LYS A 443 12.22 -12.52 -15.02
C LYS A 443 10.86 -11.80 -14.98
N ASP A 444 10.16 -11.91 -13.86
CA ASP A 444 8.93 -11.20 -13.52
C ASP A 444 9.15 -10.41 -12.23
N PRO A 445 9.75 -9.20 -12.26
CA PRO A 445 10.02 -8.42 -11.05
C PRO A 445 8.74 -7.96 -10.35
N ILE A 446 7.64 -7.79 -11.08
CA ILE A 446 6.34 -7.39 -10.52
C ILE A 446 5.51 -8.63 -10.26
N THR A 447 5.17 -8.87 -9.02
CA THR A 447 4.38 -10.03 -8.62
C THR A 447 3.30 -9.64 -7.63
N ASP A 448 2.26 -10.47 -7.63
CA ASP A 448 1.12 -10.42 -6.73
C ASP A 448 0.11 -9.31 -6.99
N GLN A 449 -0.06 -8.86 -8.24
CA GLN A 449 -1.32 -8.22 -8.64
C GLN A 449 -2.42 -9.30 -8.65
N LEU A 450 -2.99 -9.51 -7.49
CA LEU A 450 -4.13 -10.41 -7.35
C LEU A 450 -5.40 -9.62 -7.69
N ARG A 451 -5.82 -9.61 -8.98
CA ARG A 451 -7.05 -8.96 -9.48
C ARG A 451 -6.95 -7.45 -9.72
N PRO A 452 -7.99 -6.83 -10.32
CA PRO A 452 -8.00 -5.40 -10.67
C PRO A 452 -7.73 -4.41 -9.52
N ILE A 453 -7.83 -4.84 -8.27
CA ILE A 453 -7.57 -4.01 -7.08
C ILE A 453 -6.57 -4.67 -6.11
N GLY A 454 -5.69 -5.54 -6.60
CA GLY A 454 -4.74 -6.28 -5.76
C GLY A 454 -3.56 -5.46 -5.27
N ILE A 455 -2.59 -6.17 -4.69
CA ILE A 455 -1.31 -5.60 -4.25
C ILE A 455 -0.28 -5.77 -5.36
N SER A 456 0.45 -4.69 -5.67
CA SER A 456 1.59 -4.67 -6.60
C SER A 456 2.88 -4.45 -5.82
N SER A 457 3.86 -5.34 -6.02
CA SER A 457 5.16 -5.21 -5.37
C SER A 457 6.25 -5.90 -6.20
N ILE A 458 7.49 -5.40 -6.09
CA ILE A 458 8.67 -6.07 -6.65
C ILE A 458 9.15 -7.08 -5.62
N ARG A 459 9.28 -8.36 -6.02
CA ARG A 459 9.70 -9.45 -5.12
C ARG A 459 11.14 -9.30 -4.68
N THR A 460 12.04 -9.22 -5.66
CA THR A 460 13.47 -9.16 -5.44
C THR A 460 14.07 -8.06 -6.28
N LEU A 461 14.98 -7.30 -5.69
CA LEU A 461 15.73 -6.26 -6.38
C LEU A 461 17.20 -6.37 -5.96
N TRP A 462 17.98 -7.02 -6.82
CA TRP A 462 19.41 -7.16 -6.62
C TRP A 462 20.14 -5.94 -7.13
N LEU A 463 20.93 -5.35 -6.25
CA LEU A 463 21.74 -4.18 -6.51
C LEU A 463 23.22 -4.50 -6.37
N GLU A 464 24.03 -3.86 -7.21
CA GLU A 464 25.48 -3.85 -7.13
C GLU A 464 25.99 -2.42 -7.06
N PHE A 465 26.97 -2.12 -6.23
CA PHE A 465 27.55 -0.78 -6.04
C PHE A 465 29.02 -0.88 -5.62
N ASP A 466 29.74 0.25 -5.69
CA ASP A 466 31.15 0.31 -5.37
C ASP A 466 31.39 0.09 -3.87
N ALA A 467 32.34 -0.79 -3.54
CA ALA A 467 32.78 -0.90 -2.17
C ALA A 467 33.62 0.33 -1.82
N THR A 468 33.08 1.18 -0.94
CA THR A 468 33.91 2.24 -0.34
C THR A 468 34.97 1.59 0.54
N THR A 469 36.22 2.01 0.36
CA THR A 469 37.37 1.59 1.18
C THR A 469 37.27 2.06 2.60
#